data_fdbfa5fbb2d3a538974a227c5c497c0d
#
_entry.id   fdbfa5fbb2d3a538974a227c5c497c0d
#
_cell.length_a   1.000
_cell.length_b   1.000
_cell.length_c   1.000
_cell.angle_alpha   90.00
_cell.angle_beta   90.00
_cell.angle_gamma   90.00
#
_symmetry.space_group_name_H-M   'P 1'
#
loop_
_entity.id
_entity.type
_entity.pdbx_description
1 polymer ?
#
loop_
_entity_poly.entity_id
_entity_poly.type
_entity_poly.pdbx_seq_one_letter_code
_entity_poly.pdbx_strand_id
1 'polypeptide(L)'
;MIGIVSIVLPTHKRPNFLRKAIESALFQNYKDIELLIINDASSDETSEIIAQYAKTDGRITEIKNEKQLGLARSLNRGIQQAKGLYIARLDDDDFWSDARKLEKQVKFLETHPEYILVGAGQIRIDEKGNERIRYLFPETDEQIRKVILLNNPFAHTSVLFRKNAWKNAGGYDENLDFSEDWDLWMRFGKIGKLYNLQEYVVTYLQSNQNRSNFNVQANARLNLNLRRKYQKDYPHFWKGFLIGLGAYVLSLPIVYLLRSRLLQNLSYWKISRR
;
A
#
# COMPACT_ATOMS: atom_id res chain seq x y z
N MET A 1 -16.70 14.51 -18.86
CA MET A 1 -15.44 15.10 -18.36
C MET A 1 -14.67 14.03 -17.63
N ILE A 2 -13.47 13.74 -18.08
CA ILE A 2 -12.55 12.81 -17.42
C ILE A 2 -12.17 13.48 -16.08
N GLY A 3 -12.30 12.75 -14.97
CA GLY A 3 -12.19 13.36 -13.63
C GLY A 3 -10.74 13.56 -13.17
N ILE A 4 -10.48 14.59 -12.39
CA ILE A 4 -9.17 14.80 -11.73
C ILE A 4 -8.82 13.58 -10.87
N VAL A 5 -7.55 13.17 -10.89
CA VAL A 5 -6.97 12.18 -9.99
C VAL A 5 -6.18 12.89 -8.90
N SER A 6 -6.55 12.68 -7.64
CA SER A 6 -5.75 13.13 -6.51
C SER A 6 -4.78 12.01 -6.10
N ILE A 7 -3.49 12.28 -6.27
CA ILE A 7 -2.43 11.40 -5.81
C ILE A 7 -2.13 11.74 -4.35
N VAL A 8 -2.28 10.77 -3.45
CA VAL A 8 -2.09 10.94 -2.01
C VAL A 8 -0.81 10.23 -1.59
N LEU A 9 0.19 11.03 -1.20
CA LEU A 9 1.54 10.60 -0.86
C LEU A 9 1.88 11.03 0.58
N PRO A 10 1.70 10.17 1.59
CA PRO A 10 2.18 10.45 2.95
C PRO A 10 3.68 10.23 3.04
N THR A 11 4.34 11.05 3.86
CA THR A 11 5.77 10.94 4.13
C THR A 11 6.10 11.31 5.58
N HIS A 12 7.10 10.64 6.16
CA HIS A 12 7.66 10.96 7.47
C HIS A 12 9.14 10.63 7.52
N LYS A 13 9.99 11.67 7.54
CA LYS A 13 11.46 11.56 7.70
C LYS A 13 12.14 10.61 6.69
N ARG A 14 11.78 10.72 5.40
CA ARG A 14 12.34 9.90 4.32
C ARG A 14 12.74 10.73 3.09
N PRO A 15 13.53 11.80 3.26
CA PRO A 15 13.87 12.74 2.17
C PRO A 15 14.55 12.07 0.98
N ASN A 16 15.36 11.03 1.22
CA ASN A 16 16.13 10.35 0.18
C ASN A 16 15.24 9.60 -0.83
N PHE A 17 14.07 9.13 -0.43
CA PHE A 17 13.16 8.37 -1.29
C PHE A 17 12.09 9.28 -1.91
N LEU A 18 11.65 10.30 -1.20
CA LEU A 18 10.53 11.17 -1.54
C LEU A 18 10.67 11.80 -2.95
N ARG A 19 11.87 12.22 -3.35
CA ARG A 19 12.12 12.83 -4.67
C ARG A 19 11.68 11.91 -5.80
N LYS A 20 12.09 10.64 -5.76
CA LYS A 20 11.76 9.66 -6.79
C LYS A 20 10.25 9.37 -6.85
N ALA A 21 9.59 9.31 -5.69
CA ALA A 21 8.13 9.16 -5.62
C ALA A 21 7.42 10.34 -6.29
N ILE A 22 7.78 11.58 -5.94
CA ILE A 22 7.22 12.81 -6.53
C ILE A 22 7.42 12.81 -8.06
N GLU A 23 8.64 12.58 -8.53
CA GLU A 23 8.98 12.60 -9.96
C GLU A 23 8.17 11.55 -10.73
N SER A 24 8.01 10.34 -10.19
CA SER A 24 7.23 9.28 -10.81
C SER A 24 5.74 9.62 -10.93
N ALA A 25 5.19 10.34 -9.94
CA ALA A 25 3.82 10.82 -9.96
C ALA A 25 3.62 11.94 -11.01
N LEU A 26 4.55 12.88 -11.10
CA LEU A 26 4.48 14.00 -12.06
C LEU A 26 4.73 13.55 -13.50
N PHE A 27 5.49 12.46 -13.70
CA PHE A 27 5.83 11.92 -15.02
C PHE A 27 4.67 11.16 -15.67
N GLN A 28 3.53 10.99 -15.01
CA GLN A 28 2.38 10.30 -15.58
C GLN A 28 1.85 11.01 -16.85
N ASN A 29 1.41 10.22 -17.84
CA ASN A 29 0.82 10.73 -19.10
C ASN A 29 -0.55 11.39 -18.83
N TYR A 30 -1.31 10.92 -17.85
CA TYR A 30 -2.55 11.52 -17.40
C TYR A 30 -2.25 12.85 -16.69
N LYS A 31 -2.68 13.99 -17.28
CA LYS A 31 -2.27 15.33 -16.83
C LYS A 31 -3.22 15.98 -15.81
N ASP A 32 -4.48 15.55 -15.78
CA ASP A 32 -5.48 16.07 -14.85
C ASP A 32 -5.27 15.48 -13.45
N ILE A 33 -4.16 15.84 -12.82
CA ILE A 33 -3.76 15.37 -11.50
C ILE A 33 -3.57 16.52 -10.53
N GLU A 34 -3.78 16.27 -9.24
CA GLU A 34 -3.16 16.98 -8.13
C GLU A 34 -2.34 16.00 -7.30
N LEU A 35 -1.22 16.47 -6.75
CA LEU A 35 -0.35 15.67 -5.88
C LEU A 35 -0.40 16.27 -4.47
N LEU A 36 -1.08 15.56 -3.57
CA LEU A 36 -1.19 15.91 -2.16
C LEU A 36 -0.12 15.16 -1.38
N ILE A 37 0.89 15.86 -0.88
CA ILE A 37 1.97 15.29 -0.08
C ILE A 37 1.65 15.57 1.39
N ILE A 38 1.36 14.52 2.15
CA ILE A 38 1.02 14.63 3.56
C ILE A 38 2.30 14.45 4.38
N ASN A 39 2.85 15.55 4.85
CA ASN A 39 4.02 15.59 5.71
C ASN A 39 3.60 15.33 7.16
N ASP A 40 3.85 14.11 7.64
CA ASP A 40 3.45 13.68 8.98
C ASP A 40 4.46 14.12 10.06
N ALA A 41 4.59 15.45 10.23
CA ALA A 41 5.46 16.11 11.20
C ALA A 41 6.95 15.71 11.06
N SER A 42 7.47 15.71 9.83
CA SER A 42 8.91 15.51 9.61
C SER A 42 9.71 16.71 10.17
N SER A 43 10.84 16.40 10.82
CA SER A 43 11.75 17.37 11.42
C SER A 43 13.07 17.49 10.66
N ASP A 44 13.15 16.91 9.48
CA ASP A 44 14.28 16.92 8.55
C ASP A 44 14.00 17.82 7.33
N GLU A 45 14.77 17.71 6.27
CA GLU A 45 14.65 18.47 5.02
C GLU A 45 13.40 18.14 4.17
N THR A 46 12.49 17.27 4.66
CA THR A 46 11.29 16.84 3.92
C THR A 46 10.45 18.03 3.44
N SER A 47 10.13 19.01 4.32
CA SER A 47 9.35 20.20 3.93
C SER A 47 10.07 21.05 2.89
N GLU A 48 11.38 21.15 2.95
CA GLU A 48 12.19 21.91 1.99
C GLU A 48 12.14 21.26 0.61
N ILE A 49 12.26 19.93 0.55
CA ILE A 49 12.12 19.17 -0.69
C ILE A 49 10.73 19.39 -1.29
N ILE A 50 9.67 19.26 -0.51
CA ILE A 50 8.29 19.48 -1.01
C ILE A 50 8.13 20.90 -1.55
N ALA A 51 8.62 21.91 -0.82
CA ALA A 51 8.56 23.31 -1.23
C ALA A 51 9.33 23.60 -2.53
N GLN A 52 10.47 22.92 -2.77
CA GLN A 52 11.24 23.01 -4.02
C GLN A 52 10.40 22.55 -5.21
N TYR A 53 9.76 21.37 -5.11
CA TYR A 53 8.90 20.86 -6.18
C TYR A 53 7.62 21.71 -6.36
N ALA A 54 6.98 22.15 -5.29
CA ALA A 54 5.77 22.98 -5.36
C ALA A 54 6.01 24.37 -6.02
N LYS A 55 7.24 24.90 -5.96
CA LYS A 55 7.61 26.14 -6.67
C LYS A 55 7.64 25.96 -8.19
N THR A 56 7.93 24.75 -8.66
CA THR A 56 8.08 24.44 -10.09
C THR A 56 6.87 23.80 -10.71
N ASP A 57 6.02 23.16 -9.90
CA ASP A 57 4.81 22.48 -10.37
C ASP A 57 3.60 22.80 -9.46
N GLY A 58 2.69 23.60 -9.99
CA GLY A 58 1.49 24.05 -9.26
C GLY A 58 0.46 22.94 -8.94
N ARG A 59 0.68 21.71 -9.40
CA ARG A 59 -0.16 20.57 -9.05
C ARG A 59 0.13 20.02 -7.66
N ILE A 60 1.26 20.41 -7.03
CA ILE A 60 1.71 19.91 -5.73
C ILE A 60 1.15 20.78 -4.62
N THR A 61 0.61 20.13 -3.59
CA THR A 61 0.18 20.77 -2.35
C THR A 61 0.74 19.98 -1.15
N GLU A 62 1.46 20.66 -0.25
CA GLU A 62 1.83 20.08 1.05
C GLU A 62 0.67 20.20 2.03
N ILE A 63 0.38 19.10 2.73
CA ILE A 63 -0.51 19.03 3.88
C ILE A 63 0.32 18.66 5.09
N LYS A 64 0.71 19.66 5.90
CA LYS A 64 1.57 19.43 7.06
C LYS A 64 0.75 19.09 8.31
N ASN A 65 1.11 18.00 8.99
CA ASN A 65 0.60 17.67 10.31
C ASN A 65 1.45 18.38 11.37
N GLU A 66 0.81 18.93 12.39
CA GLU A 66 1.50 19.59 13.53
C GLU A 66 2.25 18.58 14.41
N LYS A 67 1.75 17.36 14.49
CA LYS A 67 2.33 16.22 15.21
C LYS A 67 2.17 14.96 14.36
N GLN A 68 2.98 13.95 14.64
CA GLN A 68 2.87 12.66 13.97
C GLN A 68 1.51 12.00 14.27
N LEU A 69 0.72 11.79 13.24
CA LEU A 69 -0.62 11.20 13.32
C LEU A 69 -0.62 9.71 12.97
N GLY A 70 0.37 9.25 12.21
CA GLY A 70 0.44 7.92 11.64
C GLY A 70 -0.25 7.81 10.27
N LEU A 71 -0.04 6.66 9.60
CA LEU A 71 -0.38 6.51 8.18
C LEU A 71 -1.88 6.65 7.88
N ALA A 72 -2.74 5.92 8.61
CA ALA A 72 -4.18 5.92 8.35
C ALA A 72 -4.80 7.33 8.49
N ARG A 73 -4.44 8.06 9.56
CA ARG A 73 -4.92 9.44 9.78
C ARG A 73 -4.39 10.40 8.74
N SER A 74 -3.10 10.30 8.39
CA SER A 74 -2.48 11.13 7.36
C SER A 74 -3.15 10.90 5.99
N LEU A 75 -3.45 9.63 5.63
CA LEU A 75 -4.18 9.29 4.43
C LEU A 75 -5.60 9.88 4.43
N ASN A 76 -6.35 9.68 5.51
CA ASN A 76 -7.70 10.24 5.63
C ASN A 76 -7.69 11.75 5.47
N ARG A 77 -6.75 12.45 6.14
CA ARG A 77 -6.60 13.89 6.04
C ARG A 77 -6.30 14.35 4.61
N GLY A 78 -5.42 13.64 3.89
CA GLY A 78 -5.12 13.93 2.48
C GLY A 78 -6.34 13.72 1.59
N ILE A 79 -7.03 12.60 1.73
CA ILE A 79 -8.19 12.25 0.90
C ILE A 79 -9.38 13.19 1.16
N GLN A 80 -9.56 13.67 2.39
CA GLN A 80 -10.59 14.67 2.69
C GLN A 80 -10.39 15.96 1.90
N GLN A 81 -9.14 16.42 1.75
CA GLN A 81 -8.79 17.63 1.00
C GLN A 81 -8.70 17.42 -0.52
N ALA A 82 -8.67 16.17 -0.97
CA ALA A 82 -8.59 15.82 -2.39
C ALA A 82 -9.79 16.38 -3.17
N LYS A 83 -9.52 16.95 -4.35
CA LYS A 83 -10.54 17.48 -5.26
C LYS A 83 -10.98 16.48 -6.32
N GLY A 84 -10.14 15.46 -6.56
CA GLY A 84 -10.35 14.47 -7.60
C GLY A 84 -11.51 13.51 -7.32
N LEU A 85 -12.11 13.02 -8.39
CA LEU A 85 -13.08 11.92 -8.35
C LEU A 85 -12.42 10.58 -8.00
N TYR A 86 -11.15 10.47 -8.34
CA TYR A 86 -10.33 9.29 -8.10
C TYR A 86 -9.18 9.61 -7.16
N ILE A 87 -8.84 8.64 -6.32
CA ILE A 87 -7.70 8.68 -5.41
C ILE A 87 -6.68 7.64 -5.87
N ALA A 88 -5.48 8.08 -6.17
CA ALA A 88 -4.33 7.23 -6.40
C ALA A 88 -3.43 7.25 -5.17
N ARG A 89 -2.88 6.10 -4.81
CA ARG A 89 -2.02 5.94 -3.65
C ARG A 89 -0.55 5.75 -4.07
N LEU A 90 0.36 6.45 -3.41
CA LEU A 90 1.79 6.27 -3.61
C LEU A 90 2.51 6.36 -2.26
N ASP A 91 3.39 5.40 -1.94
CA ASP A 91 4.29 5.45 -0.79
C ASP A 91 5.54 6.27 -1.11
N ASP A 92 6.13 6.91 -0.10
CA ASP A 92 7.30 7.77 -0.27
C ASP A 92 8.59 7.00 -0.60
N ASP A 93 8.62 5.69 -0.36
CA ASP A 93 9.73 4.79 -0.68
C ASP A 93 9.51 3.96 -1.97
N ASP A 94 8.36 4.14 -2.63
CA ASP A 94 8.01 3.47 -3.89
C ASP A 94 8.03 4.45 -5.07
N PHE A 95 7.95 3.94 -6.30
CA PHE A 95 7.75 4.77 -7.48
C PHE A 95 6.95 4.05 -8.56
N TRP A 96 6.19 4.81 -9.35
CA TRP A 96 5.47 4.28 -10.49
C TRP A 96 6.41 4.13 -11.68
N SER A 97 6.55 2.91 -12.15
CA SER A 97 7.46 2.56 -13.27
C SER A 97 6.78 2.57 -14.65
N ASP A 98 5.45 2.70 -14.70
CA ASP A 98 4.68 2.87 -15.94
C ASP A 98 4.05 4.26 -15.99
N ALA A 99 4.47 5.09 -16.94
CA ALA A 99 3.93 6.43 -17.15
C ALA A 99 2.44 6.43 -17.57
N ARG A 100 1.91 5.31 -18.03
CA ARG A 100 0.50 5.15 -18.42
C ARG A 100 -0.38 4.56 -17.33
N LYS A 101 0.15 4.35 -16.12
CA LYS A 101 -0.61 3.73 -15.01
C LYS A 101 -1.95 4.42 -14.77
N LEU A 102 -1.93 5.72 -14.54
CA LEU A 102 -3.16 6.48 -14.25
C LEU A 102 -4.13 6.47 -15.44
N GLU A 103 -3.64 6.65 -16.67
CA GLU A 103 -4.44 6.61 -17.88
C GLU A 103 -5.20 5.29 -18.01
N LYS A 104 -4.51 4.15 -17.85
CA LYS A 104 -5.11 2.81 -17.92
C LYS A 104 -6.15 2.59 -16.83
N GLN A 105 -5.85 2.98 -15.60
CA GLN A 105 -6.71 2.77 -14.44
C GLN A 105 -7.96 3.66 -14.50
N VAL A 106 -7.81 4.93 -14.89
CA VAL A 106 -8.95 5.85 -15.08
C VAL A 106 -9.84 5.31 -16.19
N LYS A 107 -9.27 4.96 -17.37
CA LYS A 107 -10.03 4.38 -18.48
C LYS A 107 -10.82 3.14 -18.04
N PHE A 108 -10.20 2.26 -17.26
CA PHE A 108 -10.88 1.08 -16.75
C PHE A 108 -12.08 1.45 -15.87
N LEU A 109 -11.90 2.34 -14.90
CA LEU A 109 -13.00 2.76 -14.02
C LEU A 109 -14.10 3.50 -14.78
N GLU A 110 -13.77 4.34 -15.77
CA GLU A 110 -14.76 5.05 -16.59
C GLU A 110 -15.62 4.10 -17.40
N THR A 111 -15.04 3.03 -17.94
CA THR A 111 -15.76 2.04 -18.77
C THR A 111 -16.48 0.96 -17.94
N HIS A 112 -16.19 0.86 -16.64
CA HIS A 112 -16.75 -0.14 -15.73
C HIS A 112 -17.25 0.51 -14.43
N PRO A 113 -18.45 1.12 -14.45
CA PRO A 113 -18.96 1.89 -13.31
C PRO A 113 -19.21 1.06 -12.04
N GLU A 114 -19.40 -0.24 -12.16
CA GLU A 114 -19.57 -1.17 -11.05
C GLU A 114 -18.27 -1.46 -10.27
N TYR A 115 -17.10 -1.15 -10.86
CA TYR A 115 -15.82 -1.26 -10.17
C TYR A 115 -15.47 0.03 -9.43
N ILE A 116 -15.03 -0.12 -8.20
CA ILE A 116 -14.71 1.01 -7.31
C ILE A 116 -13.23 1.13 -7.00
N LEU A 117 -12.46 0.06 -7.23
CA LEU A 117 -11.02 0.01 -7.06
C LEU A 117 -10.38 -0.79 -8.18
N VAL A 118 -9.27 -0.29 -8.70
CA VAL A 118 -8.39 -0.99 -9.62
C VAL A 118 -6.94 -0.89 -9.13
N GLY A 119 -6.33 -2.05 -8.86
CA GLY A 119 -4.92 -2.21 -8.56
C GLY A 119 -4.13 -2.64 -9.80
N ALA A 120 -2.88 -3.03 -9.58
CA ALA A 120 -2.01 -3.61 -10.61
C ALA A 120 -0.83 -4.35 -9.98
N GLY A 121 -0.03 -5.02 -10.80
CA GLY A 121 1.16 -5.74 -10.38
C GLY A 121 2.33 -4.82 -9.97
N GLN A 122 3.29 -5.41 -9.26
CA GLN A 122 4.47 -4.72 -8.76
C GLN A 122 5.75 -5.48 -9.09
N ILE A 123 6.84 -4.74 -9.24
CA ILE A 123 8.22 -5.25 -9.29
C ILE A 123 8.85 -4.92 -7.93
N ARG A 124 9.43 -5.89 -7.25
CA ARG A 124 10.16 -5.65 -5.99
C ARG A 124 11.65 -5.60 -6.26
N ILE A 125 12.28 -4.55 -5.77
CA ILE A 125 13.74 -4.35 -5.85
C ILE A 125 14.34 -4.30 -4.45
N ASP A 126 15.61 -4.61 -4.33
CA ASP A 126 16.39 -4.39 -3.11
C ASP A 126 16.95 -2.96 -3.04
N GLU A 127 17.62 -2.62 -1.93
CA GLU A 127 18.25 -1.31 -1.71
C GLU A 127 19.37 -0.99 -2.73
N LYS A 128 19.89 -2.00 -3.46
CA LYS A 128 20.87 -1.83 -4.54
C LYS A 128 20.22 -1.65 -5.91
N GLY A 129 18.88 -1.69 -5.97
CA GLY A 129 18.10 -1.59 -7.21
C GLY A 129 17.99 -2.91 -7.99
N ASN A 130 18.45 -4.04 -7.46
CA ASN A 130 18.32 -5.33 -8.13
C ASN A 130 16.89 -5.84 -8.01
N GLU A 131 16.33 -6.28 -9.11
CA GLU A 131 15.02 -6.93 -9.11
C GLU A 131 15.07 -8.26 -8.33
N ARG A 132 14.11 -8.45 -7.43
CA ARG A 132 13.96 -9.65 -6.60
C ARG A 132 12.82 -10.53 -7.07
N ILE A 133 11.67 -9.94 -7.38
CA ILE A 133 10.48 -10.67 -7.81
C ILE A 133 9.51 -9.72 -8.52
N ARG A 134 8.79 -10.24 -9.50
CA ARG A 134 7.59 -9.63 -10.09
C ARG A 134 6.37 -10.34 -9.57
N TYR A 135 5.36 -9.58 -9.21
CA TYR A 135 4.14 -10.12 -8.63
C TYR A 135 2.90 -9.53 -9.28
N LEU A 136 2.06 -10.39 -9.86
CA LEU A 136 0.71 -10.06 -10.30
C LEU A 136 -0.30 -10.53 -9.26
N PHE A 137 -1.26 -9.69 -8.98
CA PHE A 137 -2.34 -10.00 -8.04
C PHE A 137 -3.51 -10.67 -8.77
N PRO A 138 -4.43 -11.34 -8.05
CA PRO A 138 -5.65 -11.88 -8.64
C PRO A 138 -6.40 -10.79 -9.42
N GLU A 139 -6.80 -11.10 -10.65
CA GLU A 139 -7.31 -10.13 -11.62
C GLU A 139 -8.75 -9.71 -11.31
N THR A 140 -9.67 -10.68 -11.33
CA THR A 140 -11.10 -10.40 -11.29
C THR A 140 -11.65 -10.30 -9.88
N ASP A 141 -12.78 -9.62 -9.70
CA ASP A 141 -13.49 -9.51 -8.41
C ASP A 141 -13.73 -10.87 -7.77
N GLU A 142 -14.11 -11.88 -8.56
CA GLU A 142 -14.31 -13.23 -8.06
C GLU A 142 -13.02 -13.85 -7.50
N GLN A 143 -11.91 -13.73 -8.23
CA GLN A 143 -10.61 -14.23 -7.79
C GLN A 143 -10.13 -13.49 -6.53
N ILE A 144 -10.29 -12.16 -6.49
CA ILE A 144 -9.93 -11.31 -5.36
C ILE A 144 -10.71 -11.75 -4.11
N ARG A 145 -12.02 -11.91 -4.21
CA ARG A 145 -12.87 -12.35 -3.09
C ARG A 145 -12.49 -13.71 -2.55
N LYS A 146 -12.06 -14.65 -3.42
CA LYS A 146 -11.59 -15.98 -3.01
C LYS A 146 -10.33 -15.95 -2.16
N VAL A 147 -9.48 -14.94 -2.33
CA VAL A 147 -8.17 -14.88 -1.63
C VAL A 147 -8.08 -13.79 -0.57
N ILE A 148 -9.03 -12.88 -0.51
CA ILE A 148 -8.94 -11.68 0.35
C ILE A 148 -8.79 -12.01 1.84
N LEU A 149 -9.32 -13.13 2.33
CA LEU A 149 -9.07 -13.60 3.70
C LEU A 149 -7.76 -14.42 3.82
N LEU A 150 -7.15 -14.82 2.70
CA LEU A 150 -5.88 -15.56 2.73
C LEU A 150 -4.70 -14.60 2.78
N ASN A 151 -4.75 -13.54 1.96
CA ASN A 151 -3.71 -12.54 1.82
C ASN A 151 -4.28 -11.22 1.30
N ASN A 152 -3.58 -10.10 1.51
CA ASN A 152 -3.93 -8.81 0.90
C ASN A 152 -3.79 -8.92 -0.64
N PRO A 153 -4.88 -8.75 -1.41
CA PRO A 153 -4.87 -8.94 -2.86
C PRO A 153 -4.47 -7.70 -3.66
N PHE A 154 -3.88 -6.68 -3.03
CA PHE A 154 -3.44 -5.45 -3.68
C PHE A 154 -2.10 -4.98 -3.13
N ALA A 155 -1.31 -4.33 -3.98
CA ALA A 155 -0.22 -3.46 -3.55
C ALA A 155 -0.82 -2.07 -3.27
N HIS A 156 -0.68 -1.56 -2.04
CA HIS A 156 -1.28 -0.28 -1.63
C HIS A 156 -0.87 0.87 -2.56
N THR A 157 0.39 0.91 -2.95
CA THR A 157 0.97 1.93 -3.82
C THR A 157 0.56 1.80 -5.30
N SER A 158 -0.12 0.70 -5.69
CA SER A 158 -0.58 0.50 -7.07
C SER A 158 -2.01 0.95 -7.33
N VAL A 159 -2.82 1.18 -6.29
CA VAL A 159 -4.26 1.33 -6.44
C VAL A 159 -4.71 2.70 -6.93
N LEU A 160 -5.82 2.69 -7.66
CA LEU A 160 -6.69 3.81 -7.95
C LEU A 160 -8.11 3.44 -7.53
N PHE A 161 -8.80 4.29 -6.78
CA PHE A 161 -10.17 4.03 -6.35
C PHE A 161 -11.05 5.29 -6.43
N ARG A 162 -12.35 5.08 -6.50
CA ARG A 162 -13.32 6.18 -6.47
C ARG A 162 -13.34 6.83 -5.10
N LYS A 163 -13.18 8.16 -5.03
CA LYS A 163 -13.26 8.92 -3.76
C LYS A 163 -14.56 8.65 -3.01
N ASN A 164 -15.66 8.52 -3.75
CA ASN A 164 -16.96 8.26 -3.16
C ASN A 164 -17.05 6.89 -2.47
N ALA A 165 -16.36 5.88 -3.01
CA ALA A 165 -16.26 4.55 -2.36
C ALA A 165 -15.52 4.66 -1.02
N TRP A 166 -14.43 5.43 -0.95
CA TRP A 166 -13.73 5.70 0.31
C TRP A 166 -14.65 6.36 1.34
N LYS A 167 -15.42 7.37 0.93
CA LYS A 167 -16.39 8.05 1.81
C LYS A 167 -17.47 7.09 2.32
N ASN A 168 -18.05 6.29 1.43
CA ASN A 168 -19.12 5.33 1.77
C ASN A 168 -18.62 4.19 2.66
N ALA A 169 -17.36 3.81 2.53
CA ALA A 169 -16.71 2.82 3.40
C ALA A 169 -16.27 3.39 4.77
N GLY A 170 -16.35 4.71 4.99
CA GLY A 170 -15.95 5.36 6.24
C GLY A 170 -14.46 5.67 6.35
N GLY A 171 -13.71 5.66 5.23
CA GLY A 171 -12.27 5.97 5.22
C GLY A 171 -11.38 4.83 5.73
N TYR A 172 -10.10 5.11 5.91
CA TYR A 172 -9.18 4.21 6.62
C TYR A 172 -9.52 4.15 8.10
N ASP A 173 -9.48 2.97 8.72
CA ASP A 173 -9.67 2.82 10.16
C ASP A 173 -8.43 3.35 10.90
N GLU A 174 -8.59 4.46 11.61
CA GLU A 174 -7.52 5.20 12.30
C GLU A 174 -7.01 4.50 13.57
N ASN A 175 -7.67 3.43 13.99
CA ASN A 175 -7.25 2.60 15.12
C ASN A 175 -6.32 1.46 14.68
N LEU A 176 -6.06 1.32 13.37
CA LEU A 176 -5.18 0.31 12.82
C LEU A 176 -3.78 0.87 12.59
N ASP A 177 -2.80 0.35 13.31
CA ASP A 177 -1.39 0.68 13.08
C ASP A 177 -0.80 -0.02 11.85
N PHE A 178 -1.39 -1.14 11.43
CA PHE A 178 -0.99 -1.95 10.28
C PHE A 178 -2.22 -2.46 9.55
N SER A 179 -2.04 -2.84 8.26
CA SER A 179 -3.10 -3.46 7.43
C SER A 179 -4.38 -2.62 7.30
N GLU A 180 -4.25 -1.31 7.47
CA GLU A 180 -5.31 -0.31 7.24
C GLU A 180 -5.85 -0.37 5.81
N ASP A 181 -4.99 -0.70 4.85
CA ASP A 181 -5.31 -0.91 3.45
C ASP A 181 -6.14 -2.18 3.26
N TRP A 182 -5.72 -3.29 3.86
CA TRP A 182 -6.42 -4.56 3.76
C TRP A 182 -7.82 -4.51 4.37
N ASP A 183 -7.98 -3.83 5.52
CA ASP A 183 -9.30 -3.55 6.10
C ASP A 183 -10.18 -2.74 5.15
N LEU A 184 -9.62 -1.71 4.52
CA LEU A 184 -10.36 -0.88 3.57
C LEU A 184 -10.79 -1.68 2.32
N TRP A 185 -9.93 -2.54 1.78
CA TRP A 185 -10.28 -3.40 0.65
C TRP A 185 -11.39 -4.39 0.98
N MET A 186 -11.41 -4.95 2.19
CA MET A 186 -12.51 -5.78 2.65
C MET A 186 -13.82 -5.00 2.78
N ARG A 187 -13.80 -3.74 3.22
CA ARG A 187 -14.99 -2.89 3.21
C ARG A 187 -15.42 -2.48 1.80
N PHE A 188 -14.48 -2.20 0.92
CA PHE A 188 -14.76 -1.91 -0.49
C PHE A 188 -15.43 -3.08 -1.19
N GLY A 189 -14.94 -4.31 -0.99
CA GLY A 189 -15.56 -5.49 -1.57
C GLY A 189 -17.02 -5.72 -1.13
N LYS A 190 -17.50 -5.08 -0.06
CA LYS A 190 -18.93 -5.14 0.34
C LYS A 190 -19.82 -4.16 -0.42
N ILE A 191 -19.25 -3.13 -1.04
CA ILE A 191 -20.00 -2.04 -1.68
C ILE A 191 -19.77 -1.90 -3.18
N GLY A 192 -18.83 -2.66 -3.76
CA GLY A 192 -18.55 -2.63 -5.20
C GLY A 192 -17.59 -3.74 -5.63
N LYS A 193 -17.28 -3.77 -6.94
CA LYS A 193 -16.33 -4.72 -7.51
C LYS A 193 -14.91 -4.18 -7.47
N LEU A 194 -13.95 -5.11 -7.41
CA LEU A 194 -12.51 -4.86 -7.32
C LEU A 194 -11.80 -5.52 -8.51
N TYR A 195 -10.71 -4.93 -8.99
CA TYR A 195 -9.96 -5.45 -10.14
C TYR A 195 -8.46 -5.19 -9.99
N ASN A 196 -7.62 -6.01 -10.59
CA ASN A 196 -6.20 -5.73 -10.79
C ASN A 196 -5.84 -5.85 -12.28
N LEU A 197 -5.29 -4.79 -12.85
CA LEU A 197 -4.65 -4.86 -14.16
C LEU A 197 -3.49 -5.85 -14.11
N GLN A 198 -3.37 -6.70 -15.14
CA GLN A 198 -2.31 -7.70 -15.24
C GLN A 198 -1.04 -7.09 -15.86
N GLU A 199 -0.61 -5.97 -15.28
CA GLU A 199 0.55 -5.19 -15.71
C GLU A 199 1.38 -4.76 -14.49
N TYR A 200 2.70 -4.66 -14.67
CA TYR A 200 3.61 -4.17 -13.63
C TYR A 200 3.74 -2.66 -13.74
N VAL A 201 3.17 -1.92 -12.80
CA VAL A 201 3.09 -0.46 -12.88
C VAL A 201 3.85 0.26 -11.74
N VAL A 202 4.26 -0.51 -10.73
CA VAL A 202 4.91 0.00 -9.53
C VAL A 202 6.20 -0.75 -9.28
N THR A 203 7.23 -0.02 -8.88
CA THR A 203 8.44 -0.59 -8.29
C THR A 203 8.42 -0.35 -6.78
N TYR A 204 8.36 -1.45 -6.04
CA TYR A 204 8.34 -1.49 -4.58
C TYR A 204 9.76 -1.69 -4.05
N LEU A 205 10.22 -0.78 -3.20
CA LEU A 205 11.51 -0.90 -2.53
C LEU A 205 11.41 -1.80 -1.31
N GLN A 206 12.05 -2.97 -1.38
CA GLN A 206 12.16 -3.86 -0.24
C GLN A 206 13.41 -3.52 0.58
N SER A 207 13.23 -2.86 1.71
CA SER A 207 14.30 -2.49 2.63
C SER A 207 14.01 -2.97 4.06
N ASN A 208 15.04 -2.97 4.90
CA ASN A 208 14.85 -3.24 6.33
C ASN A 208 14.06 -2.13 7.05
N GLN A 209 13.92 -0.96 6.42
CA GLN A 209 13.20 0.19 6.96
C GLN A 209 11.70 0.18 6.59
N ASN A 210 11.21 -0.80 5.82
CA ASN A 210 9.79 -0.89 5.53
C ASN A 210 8.99 -1.11 6.80
N ARG A 211 7.92 -0.34 6.96
CA ARG A 211 7.04 -0.37 8.15
C ARG A 211 6.52 -1.78 8.47
N SER A 212 6.25 -2.59 7.45
CA SER A 212 5.79 -3.97 7.60
C SER A 212 6.77 -4.89 8.34
N ASN A 213 8.06 -4.51 8.43
CA ASN A 213 9.10 -5.26 9.14
C ASN A 213 9.14 -4.93 10.65
N PHE A 214 8.50 -3.83 11.06
CA PHE A 214 8.41 -3.47 12.47
C PHE A 214 7.22 -4.15 13.12
N ASN A 215 7.42 -4.61 14.36
CA ASN A 215 6.37 -5.20 15.18
C ASN A 215 5.59 -6.34 14.49
N VAL A 216 6.33 -7.32 13.94
CA VAL A 216 5.79 -8.45 13.17
C VAL A 216 4.70 -9.21 13.93
N GLN A 217 4.86 -9.34 15.27
CA GLN A 217 3.87 -10.02 16.12
C GLN A 217 2.55 -9.26 16.20
N ALA A 218 2.59 -7.93 16.43
CA ALA A 218 1.39 -7.11 16.48
C ALA A 218 0.67 -7.10 15.13
N ASN A 219 1.41 -7.01 14.03
CA ASN A 219 0.87 -7.09 12.67
C ASN A 219 0.20 -8.46 12.42
N ALA A 220 0.86 -9.57 12.78
CA ALA A 220 0.28 -10.91 12.64
C ALA A 220 -1.00 -11.09 13.46
N ARG A 221 -1.03 -10.57 14.71
CA ARG A 221 -2.22 -10.58 15.58
C ARG A 221 -3.36 -9.76 14.97
N LEU A 222 -3.07 -8.58 14.47
CA LEU A 222 -4.04 -7.70 13.84
C LEU A 222 -4.63 -8.37 12.59
N ASN A 223 -3.79 -8.94 11.73
CA ASN A 223 -4.20 -9.68 10.54
C ASN A 223 -5.12 -10.88 10.86
N LEU A 224 -4.88 -11.55 12.00
CA LEU A 224 -5.75 -12.61 12.47
C LEU A 224 -7.12 -12.07 12.91
N ASN A 225 -7.15 -10.92 13.59
CA ASN A 225 -8.38 -10.25 13.99
C ASN A 225 -9.19 -9.74 12.79
N LEU A 226 -8.54 -9.21 11.76
CA LEU A 226 -9.22 -8.81 10.52
C LEU A 226 -9.90 -10.00 9.84
N ARG A 227 -9.25 -11.16 9.76
CA ARG A 227 -9.87 -12.37 9.24
C ARG A 227 -11.13 -12.77 10.02
N ARG A 228 -11.10 -12.68 11.36
CA ARG A 228 -12.26 -12.93 12.20
C ARG A 228 -13.37 -11.90 11.99
N LYS A 229 -13.01 -10.61 11.87
CA LYS A 229 -13.95 -9.51 11.63
C LYS A 229 -14.79 -9.75 10.37
N TYR A 230 -14.14 -10.21 9.28
CA TYR A 230 -14.77 -10.40 7.98
C TYR A 230 -15.12 -11.85 7.60
N GLN A 231 -15.12 -12.78 8.56
CA GLN A 231 -15.32 -14.21 8.33
C GLN A 231 -16.67 -14.57 7.67
N LYS A 232 -17.69 -13.73 7.84
CA LYS A 232 -19.02 -13.92 7.25
C LYS A 232 -19.18 -13.26 5.88
N ASP A 233 -18.28 -12.36 5.53
CA ASP A 233 -18.36 -11.56 4.31
C ASP A 233 -17.63 -12.23 3.14
N TYR A 234 -16.64 -13.11 3.41
CA TYR A 234 -15.78 -13.71 2.41
C TYR A 234 -15.54 -15.21 2.62
N PRO A 235 -15.28 -15.98 1.54
CA PRO A 235 -15.03 -17.41 1.64
C PRO A 235 -13.67 -17.73 2.25
N HIS A 236 -13.46 -19.03 2.51
CA HIS A 236 -12.17 -19.58 2.94
C HIS A 236 -11.65 -19.09 4.31
N PHE A 237 -12.55 -18.68 5.20
CA PHE A 237 -12.20 -18.20 6.53
C PHE A 237 -11.25 -19.15 7.27
N TRP A 238 -11.58 -20.44 7.39
CA TRP A 238 -10.75 -21.38 8.14
C TRP A 238 -9.35 -21.53 7.57
N LYS A 239 -9.20 -21.56 6.23
CA LYS A 239 -7.89 -21.59 5.59
C LYS A 239 -7.10 -20.32 5.89
N GLY A 240 -7.72 -19.15 5.74
CA GLY A 240 -7.09 -17.87 6.07
C GLY A 240 -6.75 -17.77 7.56
N PHE A 241 -7.62 -18.23 8.44
CA PHE A 241 -7.41 -18.25 9.88
C PHE A 241 -6.19 -19.11 10.27
N LEU A 242 -6.07 -20.32 9.72
CA LEU A 242 -4.92 -21.21 9.97
C LEU A 242 -3.60 -20.60 9.45
N ILE A 243 -3.61 -19.97 8.26
CA ILE A 243 -2.46 -19.23 7.74
C ILE A 243 -2.07 -18.10 8.70
N GLY A 244 -3.05 -17.30 9.14
CA GLY A 244 -2.84 -16.20 10.09
C GLY A 244 -2.34 -16.67 11.45
N LEU A 245 -2.91 -17.76 11.97
CA LEU A 245 -2.47 -18.38 13.22
C LEU A 245 -1.03 -18.88 13.13
N GLY A 246 -0.69 -19.56 12.03
CA GLY A 246 0.69 -19.98 11.76
C GLY A 246 1.67 -18.80 11.73
N ALA A 247 1.31 -17.72 11.02
CA ALA A 247 2.12 -16.49 10.99
C ALA A 247 2.28 -15.87 12.38
N TYR A 248 1.20 -15.83 13.18
CA TYR A 248 1.23 -15.32 14.55
C TYR A 248 2.14 -16.17 15.44
N VAL A 249 1.99 -17.49 15.42
CA VAL A 249 2.84 -18.42 16.20
C VAL A 249 4.31 -18.27 15.82
N LEU A 250 4.62 -18.20 14.51
CA LEU A 250 6.00 -18.01 14.03
C LEU A 250 6.59 -16.64 14.40
N SER A 251 5.76 -15.65 14.69
CA SER A 251 6.20 -14.32 15.14
C SER A 251 6.47 -14.23 16.66
N LEU A 252 6.12 -15.27 17.43
CA LEU A 252 6.35 -15.28 18.88
C LEU A 252 7.86 -15.31 19.19
N PRO A 253 8.35 -14.53 20.15
CA PRO A 253 9.77 -14.41 20.45
C PRO A 253 10.45 -15.75 20.73
N ILE A 254 9.77 -16.65 21.45
CA ILE A 254 10.31 -17.99 21.78
C ILE A 254 10.53 -18.85 20.52
N VAL A 255 9.59 -18.79 19.58
CA VAL A 255 9.68 -19.54 18.31
C VAL A 255 10.76 -18.94 17.42
N TYR A 256 10.89 -17.63 17.40
CA TYR A 256 11.94 -16.91 16.69
C TYR A 256 13.35 -17.29 17.22
N LEU A 257 13.52 -17.33 18.55
CA LEU A 257 14.77 -17.77 19.19
C LEU A 257 15.10 -19.25 18.92
N LEU A 258 14.12 -20.15 18.95
CA LEU A 258 14.30 -21.55 18.62
C LEU A 258 14.70 -21.74 17.16
N ARG A 259 14.06 -21.02 16.24
CA ARG A 259 14.38 -21.03 14.81
C ARG A 259 15.80 -20.49 14.53
N SER A 260 16.19 -19.39 15.16
CA SER A 260 17.53 -18.82 14.99
C SER A 260 18.63 -19.78 15.48
N ARG A 261 18.42 -20.45 16.63
CA ARG A 261 19.32 -21.48 17.15
C ARG A 261 19.42 -22.70 16.24
N LEU A 262 18.28 -23.18 15.71
CA LEU A 262 18.26 -24.30 14.76
C LEU A 262 19.02 -23.95 13.45
N LEU A 263 18.83 -22.76 12.91
CA LEU A 263 19.53 -22.31 11.71
C LEU A 263 21.02 -22.09 11.95
N GLN A 264 21.41 -21.59 13.12
CA GLN A 264 22.83 -21.50 13.51
C GLN A 264 23.46 -22.89 13.64
N ASN A 265 22.79 -23.85 14.27
CA ASN A 265 23.28 -25.22 14.39
C ASN A 265 23.40 -25.89 13.03
N LEU A 266 22.47 -25.67 12.10
CA LEU A 266 22.55 -26.24 10.74
C LEU A 266 23.67 -25.59 9.90
N SER A 267 24.04 -24.35 10.13
CA SER A 267 25.17 -23.70 9.48
C SER A 267 26.49 -24.23 10.05
N TYR A 268 26.60 -24.49 11.35
CA TYR A 268 27.75 -25.16 11.98
C TYR A 268 27.96 -26.57 11.42
N TRP A 269 26.87 -27.33 11.22
CA TRP A 269 26.95 -28.69 10.64
C TRP A 269 27.44 -28.71 9.18
N LYS A 270 27.13 -27.67 8.40
CA LYS A 270 27.63 -27.55 7.01
C LYS A 270 29.10 -27.16 6.93
N ILE A 271 29.63 -26.45 7.93
CA ILE A 271 31.05 -26.03 7.97
C ILE A 271 31.96 -27.16 8.51
N SER A 272 31.45 -28.04 9.38
CA SER A 272 32.23 -29.16 9.94
C SER A 272 32.31 -30.38 9.05
N ARG A 273 31.71 -30.36 7.86
CA ARG A 273 31.79 -31.46 6.84
C ARG A 273 32.50 -31.05 5.56
N ARG A 274 33.31 -29.99 5.61
CA ARG A 274 34.32 -29.64 4.59
C ARG A 274 35.75 -29.77 5.23
#